data_8e848124adfadaff3d76f501eb4d1e6d
#
_entry.id   8e848124adfadaff3d76f501eb4d1e6d
#
_cell.length_a   1.000
_cell.length_b   1.000
_cell.length_c   1.000
_cell.angle_alpha   90.00
_cell.angle_beta   90.00
_cell.angle_gamma   90.00
#
_symmetry.space_group_name_H-M   'P 1'
#
loop_
_entity.id
_entity.type
_entity.pdbx_description
1 polymer ?
#
loop_
_entity_poly.entity_id
_entity_poly.type
_entity_poly.pdbx_seq_one_letter_code
_entity_poly.pdbx_strand_id
1 'polypeptide(L)'
;MDIKIVDNFLDPIDLKRVVSNLSYKEWSFQVSDRNDLPGILISSEVFLMSDVSDDEFFNSYLYKKLKEHLDGEYELERIYFNGQWSGRDGSFHSDNCDVTVLLYVSPYEYGWGGFTEIMTSAEEPTLIHPLQNRLVFFPGKIMHKGYAFCYQSCPMRVSLAFKLNTK
;
A
#
# COMPACT_ATOMS: atom_id res chain seq x y z
N MET A 1 5.35 -16.81 -5.49
CA MET A 1 4.44 -15.86 -6.17
C MET A 1 5.28 -14.78 -6.82
N ASP A 2 5.03 -14.49 -8.08
CA ASP A 2 5.64 -13.35 -8.77
C ASP A 2 4.82 -12.09 -8.51
N ILE A 3 5.39 -10.91 -8.84
CA ILE A 3 4.62 -9.67 -8.78
C ILE A 3 3.49 -9.73 -9.82
N LYS A 4 2.25 -9.52 -9.37
CA LYS A 4 1.05 -9.46 -10.22
C LYS A 4 0.45 -8.07 -10.16
N ILE A 5 0.10 -7.53 -11.32
CA ILE A 5 -0.50 -6.19 -11.44
C ILE A 5 -1.86 -6.32 -12.13
N VAL A 6 -2.86 -5.66 -11.57
CA VAL A 6 -4.21 -5.55 -12.13
C VAL A 6 -4.58 -4.08 -12.19
N ASP A 7 -4.73 -3.54 -13.40
CA ASP A 7 -5.19 -2.17 -13.61
C ASP A 7 -6.72 -2.11 -13.66
N ASN A 8 -7.29 -0.97 -13.25
CA ASN A 8 -8.73 -0.74 -13.20
C ASN A 8 -9.47 -1.82 -12.40
N PHE A 9 -8.93 -2.17 -11.23
CA PHE A 9 -9.46 -3.22 -10.37
C PHE A 9 -10.91 -2.99 -9.91
N LEU A 10 -11.24 -1.77 -9.52
CA LEU A 10 -12.57 -1.39 -9.08
C LEU A 10 -13.37 -0.73 -10.21
N ASP A 11 -14.67 -0.96 -10.22
CA ASP A 11 -15.56 -0.12 -10.99
C ASP A 11 -15.62 1.32 -10.41
N PRO A 12 -16.14 2.30 -11.17
CA PRO A 12 -16.12 3.70 -10.74
C PRO A 12 -16.89 3.97 -9.44
N ILE A 13 -17.92 3.18 -9.12
CA ILE A 13 -18.74 3.35 -7.92
C ILE A 13 -17.93 2.91 -6.70
N ASP A 14 -17.30 1.76 -6.76
CA ASP A 14 -16.47 1.23 -5.69
C ASP A 14 -15.23 2.08 -5.46
N LEU A 15 -14.56 2.51 -6.54
CA LEU A 15 -13.42 3.43 -6.42
C LEU A 15 -13.83 4.73 -5.72
N LYS A 16 -14.95 5.33 -6.11
CA LYS A 16 -15.47 6.53 -5.46
C LYS A 16 -15.76 6.28 -3.97
N ARG A 17 -16.30 5.11 -3.63
CA ARG A 17 -16.57 4.73 -2.24
C ARG A 17 -15.28 4.61 -1.43
N VAL A 18 -14.24 3.95 -1.97
CA VAL A 18 -12.92 3.87 -1.33
C VAL A 18 -12.33 5.26 -1.10
N VAL A 19 -12.30 6.11 -2.14
CA VAL A 19 -11.78 7.48 -2.05
C VAL A 19 -12.56 8.33 -1.04
N SER A 20 -13.89 8.24 -1.04
CA SER A 20 -14.73 8.99 -0.09
C SER A 20 -14.46 8.62 1.37
N ASN A 21 -14.12 7.36 1.64
CA ASN A 21 -13.78 6.92 2.99
C ASN A 21 -12.55 7.64 3.56
N LEU A 22 -11.60 8.09 2.74
CA LEU A 22 -10.41 8.81 3.21
C LEU A 22 -10.74 10.08 4.01
N SER A 23 -11.87 10.75 3.69
CA SER A 23 -12.28 11.99 4.36
C SER A 23 -12.90 11.78 5.75
N TYR A 24 -13.30 10.55 6.06
CA TYR A 24 -14.03 10.23 7.31
C TYR A 24 -13.24 9.31 8.25
N LYS A 25 -12.08 8.83 7.84
CA LYS A 25 -11.26 7.93 8.65
C LYS A 25 -10.32 8.71 9.56
N GLU A 26 -10.10 8.17 10.73
CA GLU A 26 -9.08 8.67 11.63
C GLU A 26 -7.69 8.26 11.12
N TRP A 27 -6.77 9.21 11.12
CA TRP A 27 -5.41 9.01 10.70
C TRP A 27 -4.47 9.14 11.90
N SER A 28 -3.58 8.19 12.05
CA SER A 28 -2.53 8.21 13.06
C SER A 28 -1.15 8.32 12.41
N PHE A 29 -0.23 8.99 13.11
CA PHE A 29 1.18 8.99 12.73
C PHE A 29 1.78 7.64 13.09
N GLN A 30 2.45 7.02 12.13
CA GLN A 30 3.22 5.80 12.32
C GLN A 30 4.68 6.05 11.97
N VAL A 31 5.55 5.33 12.63
CA VAL A 31 6.98 5.29 12.33
C VAL A 31 7.30 3.89 11.86
N SER A 32 8.06 3.75 10.79
CA SER A 32 8.52 2.44 10.34
C SER A 32 9.27 1.74 11.47
N ASP A 33 8.88 0.51 11.80
CA ASP A 33 9.57 -0.32 12.78
C ASP A 33 10.96 -0.72 12.25
N ARG A 34 11.91 0.15 12.43
CA ARG A 34 13.33 -0.20 12.27
C ARG A 34 13.88 -0.69 13.60
N ASN A 35 13.82 -2.00 13.80
CA ASN A 35 14.40 -2.66 14.99
C ASN A 35 15.92 -2.51 15.09
N ASP A 36 16.58 -2.08 14.01
CA ASP A 36 18.02 -1.91 13.89
C ASP A 36 18.53 -0.53 14.37
N LEU A 37 17.64 0.46 14.53
CA LEU A 37 17.99 1.82 14.98
C LEU A 37 17.06 2.31 16.10
N PRO A 38 17.10 1.72 17.29
CA PRO A 38 16.25 2.14 18.39
C PRO A 38 16.58 3.58 18.81
N GLY A 39 15.56 4.42 18.83
CA GLY A 39 15.67 5.80 19.35
C GLY A 39 16.01 6.89 18.34
N ILE A 40 16.17 6.57 17.06
CA ILE A 40 16.37 7.59 16.01
C ILE A 40 15.10 7.68 15.17
N LEU A 41 14.32 8.73 15.40
CA LEU A 41 13.22 9.13 14.51
C LEU A 41 13.84 9.81 13.27
N ILE A 42 13.99 9.06 12.19
CA ILE A 42 14.31 9.65 10.89
C ILE A 42 13.01 10.22 10.34
N SER A 43 12.94 11.51 10.13
CA SER A 43 11.73 12.23 9.72
C SER A 43 11.12 11.73 8.40
N SER A 44 11.91 11.07 7.55
CA SER A 44 11.48 10.43 6.30
C SER A 44 10.68 9.14 6.49
N GLU A 45 10.74 8.54 7.68
CA GLU A 45 10.08 7.25 7.97
C GLU A 45 8.69 7.42 8.61
N VAL A 46 8.25 8.65 8.82
CA VAL A 46 6.92 8.95 9.37
C VAL A 46 5.90 8.98 8.24
N PHE A 47 4.86 8.20 8.37
CA PHE A 47 3.72 8.18 7.45
C PHE A 47 2.41 8.21 8.21
N LEU A 48 1.31 8.50 7.52
CA LEU A 48 -0.02 8.40 8.07
C LEU A 48 -0.59 7.01 7.83
N MET A 49 -1.25 6.48 8.83
CA MET A 49 -1.98 5.21 8.72
C MET A 49 -3.40 5.36 9.23
N SER A 50 -4.33 4.69 8.58
CA SER A 50 -5.70 4.52 9.05
C SER A 50 -6.09 3.06 8.94
N ASP A 51 -6.27 2.38 10.09
CA ASP A 51 -6.70 0.99 10.13
C ASP A 51 -8.19 0.88 9.77
N VAL A 52 -8.51 -0.03 8.88
CA VAL A 52 -9.87 -0.31 8.42
C VAL A 52 -10.20 -1.80 8.45
N SER A 53 -9.43 -2.57 9.25
CA SER A 53 -9.60 -4.01 9.36
C SER A 53 -10.98 -4.43 9.86
N ASP A 54 -11.62 -3.62 10.69
CA ASP A 54 -12.95 -3.88 11.25
C ASP A 54 -14.10 -3.32 10.38
N ASP A 55 -13.80 -2.61 9.29
CA ASP A 55 -14.82 -2.05 8.41
C ASP A 55 -15.28 -3.10 7.38
N GLU A 56 -16.56 -3.47 7.44
CA GLU A 56 -17.17 -4.53 6.62
C GLU A 56 -17.03 -4.28 5.12
N PHE A 57 -17.03 -3.02 4.67
CA PHE A 57 -16.82 -2.72 3.28
C PHE A 57 -15.43 -3.18 2.79
N PHE A 58 -14.39 -3.03 3.60
CA PHE A 58 -13.03 -3.42 3.25
C PHE A 58 -12.76 -4.90 3.52
N ASN A 59 -13.09 -5.39 4.70
CA ASN A 59 -12.73 -6.73 5.13
C ASN A 59 -13.62 -7.85 4.56
N SER A 60 -14.81 -7.51 4.08
CA SER A 60 -15.75 -8.46 3.48
C SER A 60 -15.94 -8.19 1.99
N TYR A 61 -16.50 -7.03 1.63
CA TYR A 61 -16.87 -6.74 0.25
C TYR A 61 -15.66 -6.59 -0.68
N LEU A 62 -14.71 -5.69 -0.37
CA LEU A 62 -13.52 -5.50 -1.20
C LEU A 62 -12.60 -6.71 -1.16
N TYR A 63 -12.42 -7.32 0.01
CA TYR A 63 -11.62 -8.52 0.13
C TYR A 63 -12.17 -9.68 -0.71
N LYS A 64 -13.49 -9.83 -0.79
CA LYS A 64 -14.11 -10.83 -1.69
C LYS A 64 -13.74 -10.59 -3.16
N LYS A 65 -13.80 -9.34 -3.63
CA LYS A 65 -13.36 -8.98 -4.99
C LYS A 65 -11.86 -9.26 -5.20
N LEU A 66 -11.04 -8.93 -4.22
CA LEU A 66 -9.61 -9.16 -4.28
C LEU A 66 -9.27 -10.66 -4.37
N LYS A 67 -9.99 -11.51 -3.66
CA LYS A 67 -9.78 -12.98 -3.69
C LYS A 67 -9.94 -13.59 -5.09
N GLU A 68 -10.72 -13.00 -5.98
CA GLU A 68 -10.88 -13.46 -7.37
C GLU A 68 -9.57 -13.37 -8.17
N HIS A 69 -8.59 -12.62 -7.67
CA HIS A 69 -7.27 -12.43 -8.28
C HIS A 69 -6.15 -13.20 -7.56
N LEU A 70 -6.45 -13.94 -6.51
CA LEU A 70 -5.49 -14.75 -5.76
C LEU A 70 -5.51 -16.20 -6.22
N ASP A 71 -4.33 -16.80 -6.31
CA ASP A 71 -4.16 -18.22 -6.59
C ASP A 71 -3.95 -18.94 -5.25
N GLY A 72 -5.03 -19.46 -4.63
CA GLY A 72 -5.01 -20.17 -3.36
C GLY A 72 -5.91 -19.56 -2.30
N GLU A 73 -5.88 -20.20 -1.12
CA GLU A 73 -6.68 -19.78 0.03
C GLU A 73 -5.83 -18.96 1.01
N TYR A 74 -6.29 -17.76 1.32
CA TYR A 74 -5.62 -16.84 2.22
C TYR A 74 -6.56 -16.36 3.33
N GLU A 75 -5.98 -16.10 4.50
CA GLU A 75 -6.62 -15.38 5.58
C GLU A 75 -6.19 -13.93 5.56
N LEU A 76 -7.17 -13.04 5.78
CA LEU A 76 -6.92 -11.62 5.92
C LEU A 76 -6.41 -11.34 7.34
N GLU A 77 -5.20 -10.81 7.46
CA GLU A 77 -4.62 -10.40 8.74
C GLU A 77 -4.97 -8.95 9.06
N ARG A 78 -4.79 -8.06 8.10
CA ARG A 78 -4.95 -6.62 8.32
C ARG A 78 -5.24 -5.85 7.04
N ILE A 79 -6.01 -4.76 7.18
CA ILE A 79 -6.25 -3.78 6.10
C ILE A 79 -6.05 -2.37 6.65
N TYR A 80 -5.27 -1.56 5.94
CA TYR A 80 -5.06 -0.17 6.35
C TYR A 80 -4.68 0.72 5.18
N PHE A 81 -5.05 1.99 5.27
CA PHE A 81 -4.53 3.01 4.38
C PHE A 81 -3.16 3.49 4.85
N ASN A 82 -2.24 3.65 3.91
CA ASN A 82 -0.99 4.38 4.08
C ASN A 82 -1.07 5.71 3.35
N GLY A 83 -0.74 6.79 4.04
CA GLY A 83 -0.67 8.15 3.48
C GLY A 83 0.75 8.72 3.59
N GLN A 84 1.29 9.17 2.47
CA GLN A 84 2.61 9.80 2.38
C GLN A 84 2.49 11.13 1.64
N TRP A 85 2.95 12.22 2.25
CA TRP A 85 3.08 13.51 1.56
C TRP A 85 4.52 13.76 1.14
N SER A 86 4.72 14.73 0.28
CA SER A 86 6.03 15.05 -0.30
C SER A 86 7.14 15.14 0.75
N GLY A 87 8.25 14.48 0.47
CA GLY A 87 9.41 14.39 1.37
C GLY A 87 9.28 13.35 2.50
N ARG A 88 8.25 12.51 2.47
CA ARG A 88 8.02 11.45 3.48
C ARG A 88 8.01 10.07 2.82
N ASP A 89 9.18 9.67 2.32
CA ASP A 89 9.39 8.32 1.83
C ASP A 89 9.34 7.31 2.98
N GLY A 90 8.88 6.11 2.69
CA GLY A 90 9.07 4.97 3.59
C GLY A 90 10.51 4.49 3.60
N SER A 91 10.88 3.65 4.54
CA SER A 91 12.12 2.88 4.53
C SER A 91 11.93 1.52 3.85
N PHE A 92 13.05 0.89 3.45
CA PHE A 92 13.03 -0.49 3.01
C PHE A 92 12.66 -1.41 4.18
N HIS A 93 11.66 -2.24 3.98
CA HIS A 93 11.20 -3.23 4.95
C HIS A 93 10.61 -4.45 4.24
N SER A 94 10.43 -5.51 4.98
CA SER A 94 9.59 -6.64 4.61
C SER A 94 8.38 -6.69 5.54
N ASP A 95 7.28 -7.22 5.05
CA ASP A 95 6.08 -7.42 5.85
C ASP A 95 6.09 -8.78 6.56
N ASN A 96 5.46 -8.85 7.74
CA ASN A 96 5.32 -10.11 8.47
C ASN A 96 4.06 -10.88 8.02
N CYS A 97 3.87 -11.01 6.70
CA CYS A 97 2.79 -11.77 6.09
C CYS A 97 3.29 -12.51 4.85
N ASP A 98 2.49 -13.41 4.30
CA ASP A 98 2.89 -14.16 3.11
C ASP A 98 2.70 -13.36 1.82
N VAL A 99 1.61 -12.60 1.74
CA VAL A 99 1.29 -11.75 0.57
C VAL A 99 0.90 -10.35 1.02
N THR A 100 1.54 -9.36 0.44
CA THR A 100 1.11 -7.95 0.51
C THR A 100 0.38 -7.59 -0.77
N VAL A 101 -0.77 -6.95 -0.62
CA VAL A 101 -1.53 -6.40 -1.74
C VAL A 101 -1.71 -4.90 -1.54
N LEU A 102 -1.38 -4.10 -2.55
CA LEU A 102 -1.54 -2.65 -2.53
C LEU A 102 -2.53 -2.21 -3.60
N LEU A 103 -3.58 -1.50 -3.20
CA LEU A 103 -4.45 -0.76 -4.10
C LEU A 103 -4.07 0.73 -4.02
N TYR A 104 -3.63 1.33 -5.13
CA TYR A 104 -3.35 2.77 -5.17
C TYR A 104 -4.64 3.57 -5.33
N VAL A 105 -4.83 4.52 -4.41
CA VAL A 105 -6.10 5.25 -4.26
C VAL A 105 -5.99 6.71 -4.72
N SER A 106 -4.82 7.33 -4.56
CA SER A 106 -4.61 8.72 -4.98
C SER A 106 -4.68 8.87 -6.49
N PRO A 107 -5.15 10.02 -7.01
CA PRO A 107 -4.89 10.39 -8.38
C PRO A 107 -3.38 10.40 -8.64
N TYR A 108 -2.98 10.14 -9.87
CA TYR A 108 -1.58 10.06 -10.25
C TYR A 108 -1.36 10.62 -11.66
N GLU A 109 -0.27 11.36 -11.83
CA GLU A 109 0.23 11.77 -13.12
C GLU A 109 1.70 11.35 -13.28
N TYR A 110 2.08 10.98 -14.50
CA TYR A 110 3.47 10.62 -14.78
C TYR A 110 4.40 11.81 -14.47
N GLY A 111 5.51 11.52 -13.78
CA GLY A 111 6.44 12.53 -13.30
C GLY A 111 6.27 12.94 -11.84
N TRP A 112 5.19 12.53 -11.17
CA TRP A 112 5.01 12.82 -9.74
C TRP A 112 5.88 11.95 -8.83
N GLY A 113 6.54 10.90 -9.35
CA GLY A 113 7.26 9.92 -8.52
C GLY A 113 6.31 8.97 -7.81
N GLY A 114 6.52 8.72 -6.51
CA GLY A 114 5.59 7.93 -5.68
C GLY A 114 5.62 6.43 -5.93
N PHE A 115 6.69 5.90 -6.53
CA PHE A 115 6.82 4.48 -6.85
C PHE A 115 6.73 3.61 -5.61
N THR A 116 6.33 2.35 -5.79
CA THR A 116 6.71 1.26 -4.89
C THR A 116 7.88 0.53 -5.51
N GLU A 117 8.99 0.48 -4.82
CA GLU A 117 10.18 -0.26 -5.20
C GLU A 117 10.18 -1.61 -4.50
N ILE A 118 10.33 -2.68 -5.28
CA ILE A 118 10.30 -4.06 -4.79
C ILE A 118 11.61 -4.74 -5.23
N MET A 119 12.38 -5.24 -4.28
CA MET A 119 13.68 -5.88 -4.51
C MET A 119 13.48 -7.32 -4.99
N THR A 120 13.14 -7.50 -6.25
CA THR A 120 12.95 -8.82 -6.87
C THR A 120 14.25 -9.58 -7.10
N SER A 121 15.36 -8.84 -7.24
CA SER A 121 16.72 -9.35 -7.24
C SER A 121 17.65 -8.34 -6.57
N ALA A 122 18.90 -8.74 -6.25
CA ALA A 122 19.89 -7.84 -5.64
C ALA A 122 20.36 -6.73 -6.62
N GLU A 123 20.19 -6.93 -7.92
CA GLU A 123 20.74 -6.05 -8.96
C GLU A 123 19.67 -5.21 -9.66
N GLU A 124 18.43 -5.67 -9.72
CA GLU A 124 17.36 -5.00 -10.46
C GLU A 124 16.06 -4.94 -9.64
N PRO A 125 15.77 -3.82 -8.97
CA PRO A 125 14.49 -3.61 -8.33
C PRO A 125 13.38 -3.39 -9.37
N THR A 126 12.19 -3.84 -9.04
CA THR A 126 10.98 -3.53 -9.81
C THR A 126 10.33 -2.25 -9.28
N LEU A 127 10.19 -1.24 -10.13
CA LEU A 127 9.50 0.01 -9.80
C LEU A 127 8.05 -0.02 -10.29
N ILE A 128 7.12 0.11 -9.38
CA ILE A 128 5.69 0.11 -9.67
C ILE A 128 5.15 1.53 -9.60
N HIS A 129 4.64 2.05 -10.73
CA HIS A 129 3.93 3.33 -10.76
C HIS A 129 2.59 3.23 -10.01
N PRO A 130 2.26 4.19 -9.13
CA PRO A 130 1.06 4.16 -8.31
C PRO A 130 -0.17 4.68 -9.08
N LEU A 131 -0.47 4.10 -10.24
CA LEU A 131 -1.65 4.48 -11.01
C LEU A 131 -2.91 4.28 -10.16
N GLN A 132 -3.79 5.27 -10.11
CA GLN A 132 -5.04 5.15 -9.38
C GLN A 132 -5.82 3.91 -9.84
N ASN A 133 -6.38 3.16 -8.90
CA ASN A 133 -7.11 1.92 -9.16
C ASN A 133 -6.25 0.76 -9.70
N ARG A 134 -4.93 0.83 -9.52
CA ARG A 134 -4.00 -0.28 -9.75
C ARG A 134 -3.88 -1.12 -8.49
N LEU A 135 -4.06 -2.42 -8.62
CA LEU A 135 -3.84 -3.42 -7.58
C LEU A 135 -2.53 -4.16 -7.87
N VAL A 136 -1.69 -4.31 -6.85
CA VAL A 136 -0.38 -4.98 -6.96
C VAL A 136 -0.27 -6.03 -5.88
N PHE A 137 0.10 -7.24 -6.25
CA PHE A 137 0.36 -8.38 -5.36
C PHE A 137 1.85 -8.70 -5.38
N PHE A 138 2.42 -8.95 -4.21
CA PHE A 138 3.80 -9.43 -4.10
C PHE A 138 4.01 -10.18 -2.78
N PRO A 139 5.02 -11.06 -2.69
CA PRO A 139 5.35 -11.74 -1.44
C PRO A 139 5.73 -10.75 -0.36
N GLY A 140 5.06 -10.81 0.81
CA GLY A 140 5.29 -9.87 1.90
C GLY A 140 6.73 -9.87 2.43
N LYS A 141 7.41 -11.00 2.33
CA LYS A 141 8.81 -11.17 2.78
C LYS A 141 9.84 -10.46 1.89
N ILE A 142 9.47 -10.00 0.70
CA ILE A 142 10.39 -9.28 -0.18
C ILE A 142 10.57 -7.84 0.35
N MET A 143 11.83 -7.40 0.41
CA MET A 143 12.17 -6.02 0.77
C MET A 143 11.54 -5.04 -0.23
N HIS A 144 10.81 -4.09 0.27
CA HIS A 144 10.15 -3.08 -0.53
C HIS A 144 10.06 -1.73 0.17
N LYS A 145 9.81 -0.69 -0.62
CA LYS A 145 9.72 0.70 -0.14
C LYS A 145 8.68 1.47 -0.96
N GLY A 146 7.87 2.28 -0.29
CA GLY A 146 7.01 3.27 -0.93
C GLY A 146 7.66 4.65 -0.92
N TYR A 147 7.74 5.30 -2.09
CA TYR A 147 8.16 6.69 -2.21
C TYR A 147 6.94 7.61 -2.12
N ALA A 148 7.12 8.80 -1.56
CA ALA A 148 6.14 9.87 -1.64
C ALA A 148 6.12 10.51 -3.03
N PHE A 149 5.10 11.30 -3.33
CA PHE A 149 5.14 12.17 -4.50
C PHE A 149 6.20 13.27 -4.33
N CYS A 150 6.87 13.62 -5.43
CA CYS A 150 8.04 14.51 -5.38
C CYS A 150 7.69 15.97 -5.10
N TYR A 151 6.50 16.44 -5.49
CA TYR A 151 6.14 17.85 -5.42
C TYR A 151 5.15 18.12 -4.28
N GLN A 152 5.35 19.24 -3.58
CA GLN A 152 4.44 19.68 -2.51
C GLN A 152 3.03 20.03 -3.02
N SER A 153 2.88 20.34 -4.30
CA SER A 153 1.60 20.58 -4.95
C SER A 153 0.82 19.31 -5.29
N CYS A 154 1.48 18.15 -5.22
CA CYS A 154 0.80 16.87 -5.40
C CYS A 154 -0.11 16.55 -4.20
N PRO A 155 -1.20 15.82 -4.41
CA PRO A 155 -1.97 15.29 -3.30
C PRO A 155 -1.14 14.32 -2.46
N MET A 156 -1.63 13.97 -1.28
CA MET A 156 -1.05 12.88 -0.50
C MET A 156 -1.09 11.57 -1.31
N ARG A 157 0.02 10.85 -1.38
CA ARG A 157 0.04 9.51 -1.95
C ARG A 157 -0.64 8.55 -0.98
N VAL A 158 -1.74 7.95 -1.38
CA VAL A 158 -2.48 7.00 -0.56
C VAL A 158 -2.55 5.63 -1.24
N SER A 159 -2.22 4.59 -0.49
CA SER A 159 -2.45 3.19 -0.86
C SER A 159 -3.26 2.49 0.23
N LEU A 160 -4.12 1.57 -0.17
CA LEU A 160 -4.81 0.64 0.72
C LEU A 160 -4.04 -0.69 0.68
N ALA A 161 -3.51 -1.09 1.82
CA ALA A 161 -2.72 -2.31 1.98
C ALA A 161 -3.58 -3.43 2.60
N PHE A 162 -3.49 -4.63 2.02
CA PHE A 162 -4.03 -5.86 2.59
C PHE A 162 -2.86 -6.77 2.93
N LYS A 163 -2.83 -7.30 4.14
CA LYS A 163 -1.85 -8.28 4.62
C LYS A 163 -2.53 -9.64 4.72
N LEU A 164 -1.97 -10.63 4.02
CA LEU A 164 -2.59 -11.94 3.85
C LEU A 164 -1.61 -13.04 4.24
N ASN A 165 -2.12 -14.07 4.92
CA ASN A 165 -1.39 -15.29 5.25
C ASN A 165 -2.03 -16.50 4.57
N THR A 166 -1.23 -17.46 4.16
CA THR A 166 -1.70 -18.75 3.64
C THR A 166 -2.43 -19.52 4.75
N LYS A 167 -3.53 -20.18 4.38
CA LYS A 167 -4.25 -21.08 5.27
C LYS A 167 -3.54 -22.41 5.46
#